data_9f7d399e9a1257a77a89e8ae6b503c5c
#
_entry.id   9f7d399e9a1257a77a89e8ae6b503c5c
#
_cell.length_a   1.000
_cell.length_b   1.000
_cell.length_c   1.000
_cell.angle_alpha   90.00
_cell.angle_beta   90.00
_cell.angle_gamma   90.00
#
_symmetry.space_group_name_H-M   'P 1'
#
loop_
_entity.id
_entity.type
_entity.pdbx_description
1 polymer ?
#
loop_
_entity_poly.entity_id
_entity_poly.type
_entity_poly.pdbx_seq_one_letter_code
_entity_poly.pdbx_strand_id
1 'polypeptide(L)'
;MKKNSLLFLVLFSIVFHYCEAQSTKIKGKIVNESNEPMPFVNIKFRNSNVGTVTDFDGKYSLETKWATDILEASFLGYTTASRSVIKNKSQSINFQLQSSSVKLAAVNIVEKKKVKYKNKANPAVDLVRKVIKNKDANQKHSLDFYEFDKYEKVEFDLNNFSEKIADKKIMKNFQFVFENYVDTSEVNGKPFIPFFIRENSSKVFYRKSPETKKEYLYGTKMSGNLNRMDNDGIGHFMQKLYSEVDIYQNQIELFGNQFPSPINDIGPNIYKYFIIDTLDVEGISCINLGFSPRSKSDFAFSGNLFVVNDSTFAVRKVEMGVNKNINLNFVNDLKIEQSFTKVSDKLWMQKTNNLFIDYSFSEKQTGIVGKKSTS
;
A
#
# COMPACT_ATOMS: atom_id res chain seq x y z
N MET A 1 58.50 -0.98 -19.94
CA MET A 1 57.15 -1.51 -20.16
C MET A 1 56.21 -1.51 -18.91
N LYS A 2 56.72 -1.48 -17.68
CA LYS A 2 55.86 -1.54 -16.45
C LYS A 2 55.17 -0.23 -16.06
N LYS A 3 55.68 0.95 -16.47
CA LYS A 3 55.09 2.26 -16.08
C LYS A 3 53.79 2.62 -16.82
N ASN A 4 53.65 2.19 -18.07
CA ASN A 4 52.48 2.49 -18.88
C ASN A 4 51.28 1.59 -18.53
N SER A 5 51.53 0.39 -18.01
CA SER A 5 50.48 -0.53 -17.56
C SER A 5 49.78 -0.05 -16.30
N LEU A 6 50.50 0.60 -15.38
CA LEU A 6 49.91 1.18 -14.16
C LEU A 6 49.05 2.40 -14.46
N LEU A 7 49.47 3.24 -15.42
CA LEU A 7 48.71 4.40 -15.88
C LEU A 7 47.39 3.99 -16.55
N PHE A 8 47.40 2.90 -17.32
CA PHE A 8 46.23 2.35 -17.97
C PHE A 8 45.23 1.76 -16.95
N LEU A 9 45.72 1.12 -15.88
CA LEU A 9 44.92 0.56 -14.80
C LEU A 9 44.25 1.67 -13.95
N VAL A 10 44.99 2.77 -13.72
CA VAL A 10 44.43 3.94 -13.00
C VAL A 10 43.39 4.67 -13.86
N LEU A 11 43.61 4.85 -15.16
CA LEU A 11 42.60 5.42 -16.06
C LEU A 11 41.38 4.53 -16.19
N PHE A 12 41.54 3.21 -16.24
CA PHE A 12 40.44 2.27 -16.31
C PHE A 12 39.60 2.26 -15.01
N SER A 13 40.25 2.42 -13.84
CA SER A 13 39.59 2.54 -12.55
C SER A 13 38.71 3.82 -12.42
N ILE A 14 39.11 4.92 -13.06
CA ILE A 14 38.36 6.19 -13.00
C ILE A 14 37.08 6.13 -13.85
N VAL A 15 37.04 5.34 -14.91
CA VAL A 15 35.87 5.21 -15.78
C VAL A 15 34.75 4.42 -15.12
N PHE A 16 35.05 3.53 -14.16
CA PHE A 16 34.02 2.74 -13.45
C PHE A 16 33.29 3.49 -12.32
N HIS A 17 33.68 4.70 -11.95
CA HIS A 17 33.09 5.43 -10.84
C HIS A 17 31.82 6.28 -11.19
N TYR A 18 31.38 6.27 -12.45
CA TYR A 18 30.25 7.11 -12.89
C TYR A 18 28.98 6.33 -13.33
N CYS A 19 28.81 5.09 -12.90
CA CYS A 19 27.54 4.41 -13.13
C CYS A 19 26.62 4.58 -11.92
N GLU A 20 26.33 5.85 -11.54
CA GLU A 20 25.17 6.10 -10.68
C GLU A 20 23.92 5.76 -11.48
N ALA A 21 23.12 4.85 -10.95
CA ALA A 21 21.82 4.52 -11.52
C ALA A 21 20.94 5.77 -11.44
N GLN A 22 20.90 6.54 -12.54
CA GLN A 22 20.20 7.82 -12.61
C GLN A 22 18.69 7.60 -12.44
N SER A 23 18.15 7.90 -11.25
CA SER A 23 16.72 7.91 -10.98
C SER A 23 16.19 9.33 -11.01
N THR A 24 14.94 9.47 -11.45
CA THR A 24 14.19 10.73 -11.37
C THR A 24 13.46 10.75 -10.05
N LYS A 25 13.74 11.75 -9.21
CA LYS A 25 13.08 11.95 -7.92
C LYS A 25 12.23 13.21 -7.98
N ILE A 26 10.94 13.08 -7.72
CA ILE A 26 10.01 14.22 -7.72
C ILE A 26 9.30 14.26 -6.38
N LYS A 27 9.29 15.44 -5.77
CA LYS A 27 8.49 15.73 -4.59
C LYS A 27 7.66 16.96 -4.87
N GLY A 28 6.53 17.09 -4.18
CA GLY A 28 5.72 18.28 -4.35
C GLY A 28 4.49 18.29 -3.48
N LYS A 29 3.71 19.36 -3.66
CA LYS A 29 2.43 19.55 -3.00
C LYS A 29 1.37 19.91 -4.03
N ILE A 30 0.18 19.40 -3.85
CA ILE A 30 -0.98 19.72 -4.68
C ILE A 30 -2.02 20.43 -3.82
N VAL A 31 -2.51 21.53 -4.35
CA VAL A 31 -3.53 22.36 -3.70
C VAL A 31 -4.65 22.65 -4.70
N ASN A 32 -5.82 23.02 -4.19
CA ASN A 32 -6.92 23.55 -4.97
C ASN A 32 -6.76 25.06 -5.22
N GLU A 33 -7.75 25.68 -5.88
CA GLU A 33 -7.80 27.11 -6.16
C GLU A 33 -7.72 27.99 -4.89
N SER A 34 -8.18 27.46 -3.76
CA SER A 34 -8.17 28.15 -2.46
C SER A 34 -6.87 27.88 -1.65
N ASN A 35 -5.83 27.31 -2.29
CA ASN A 35 -4.58 26.87 -1.65
C ASN A 35 -4.75 25.82 -0.54
N GLU A 36 -5.87 25.10 -0.53
CA GLU A 36 -6.10 24.01 0.40
C GLU A 36 -5.41 22.72 -0.11
N PRO A 37 -4.75 21.95 0.76
CA PRO A 37 -4.15 20.69 0.39
C PRO A 37 -5.19 19.72 -0.20
N MET A 38 -4.84 19.06 -1.30
CA MET A 38 -5.68 18.07 -1.95
C MET A 38 -5.15 16.66 -1.70
N PRO A 39 -5.79 15.86 -0.84
CA PRO A 39 -5.44 14.46 -0.63
C PRO A 39 -5.89 13.60 -1.81
N PHE A 40 -5.19 12.48 -2.02
CA PHE A 40 -5.51 11.43 -3.01
C PHE A 40 -5.56 11.90 -4.47
N VAL A 41 -4.90 12.99 -4.80
CA VAL A 41 -4.72 13.39 -6.19
C VAL A 41 -3.82 12.37 -6.86
N ASN A 42 -4.27 11.81 -7.97
CA ASN A 42 -3.48 10.89 -8.76
C ASN A 42 -2.40 11.66 -9.54
N ILE A 43 -1.15 11.24 -9.35
CA ILE A 43 0.02 11.80 -10.04
C ILE A 43 0.67 10.68 -10.83
N LYS A 44 0.75 10.84 -12.13
CA LYS A 44 1.39 9.84 -13.00
C LYS A 44 2.17 10.49 -14.13
N PHE A 45 3.14 9.77 -14.64
CA PHE A 45 3.79 10.15 -15.88
C PHE A 45 2.85 9.91 -17.07
N ARG A 46 2.79 10.87 -17.99
CA ARG A 46 1.97 10.75 -19.20
C ARG A 46 2.37 9.50 -20.01
N ASN A 47 1.38 8.73 -20.45
CA ASN A 47 1.56 7.48 -21.19
C ASN A 47 2.40 6.42 -20.44
N SER A 48 2.32 6.40 -19.11
CA SER A 48 3.03 5.46 -18.24
C SER A 48 2.11 4.97 -17.13
N ASN A 49 2.41 3.79 -16.58
CA ASN A 49 1.76 3.27 -15.38
C ASN A 49 2.50 3.67 -14.08
N VAL A 50 3.59 4.44 -14.22
CA VAL A 50 4.38 4.91 -13.09
C VAL A 50 3.72 6.16 -12.50
N GLY A 51 3.32 6.08 -11.23
CA GLY A 51 2.63 7.17 -10.57
C GLY A 51 2.58 6.99 -9.05
N THR A 52 1.94 7.93 -8.39
CA THR A 52 1.70 7.96 -6.93
C THR A 52 0.44 8.77 -6.65
N VAL A 53 0.04 8.87 -5.39
CA VAL A 53 -1.05 9.73 -4.95
C VAL A 53 -0.58 10.69 -3.87
N THR A 54 -1.26 11.82 -3.68
CA THR A 54 -0.97 12.73 -2.57
C THR A 54 -1.42 12.16 -1.23
N ASP A 55 -0.66 12.46 -0.18
CA ASP A 55 -1.07 12.25 1.20
C ASP A 55 -2.15 13.26 1.67
N PHE A 56 -2.52 13.21 2.95
CA PHE A 56 -3.53 14.10 3.53
C PHE A 56 -3.16 15.57 3.53
N ASP A 57 -1.87 15.89 3.52
CA ASP A 57 -1.37 17.24 3.44
C ASP A 57 -1.18 17.73 2.01
N GLY A 58 -1.65 16.92 1.03
CA GLY A 58 -1.50 17.16 -0.40
C GLY A 58 -0.07 16.97 -0.90
N LYS A 59 0.82 16.34 -0.12
CA LYS A 59 2.21 16.10 -0.49
C LYS A 59 2.36 14.75 -1.20
N TYR A 60 3.33 14.67 -2.11
CA TYR A 60 3.69 13.44 -2.78
C TYR A 60 5.19 13.30 -2.98
N SER A 61 5.64 12.07 -3.16
CA SER A 61 7.01 11.72 -3.54
C SER A 61 6.97 10.56 -4.52
N LEU A 62 7.73 10.66 -5.59
CA LEU A 62 7.82 9.67 -6.65
C LEU A 62 9.27 9.53 -7.09
N GLU A 63 9.80 8.33 -7.06
CA GLU A 63 11.14 7.99 -7.55
C GLU A 63 11.05 6.87 -8.57
N THR A 64 11.68 7.05 -9.73
CA THR A 64 11.63 6.04 -10.79
C THR A 64 12.79 6.21 -11.80
N LYS A 65 13.18 5.10 -12.42
CA LYS A 65 14.09 5.08 -13.58
C LYS A 65 13.34 5.23 -14.91
N TRP A 66 12.01 5.09 -14.91
CA TRP A 66 11.15 5.12 -16.10
C TRP A 66 10.33 6.40 -16.21
N ALA A 67 10.91 7.53 -15.82
CA ALA A 67 10.26 8.82 -15.95
C ALA A 67 10.05 9.20 -17.42
N THR A 68 8.88 9.76 -17.73
CA THR A 68 8.63 10.46 -19.00
C THR A 68 8.79 11.97 -18.84
N ASP A 69 8.67 12.73 -19.93
CA ASP A 69 8.94 14.17 -19.92
C ASP A 69 7.81 14.99 -19.27
N ILE A 70 6.67 14.36 -18.97
CA ILE A 70 5.48 15.07 -18.47
C ILE A 70 4.90 14.32 -17.30
N LEU A 71 4.73 15.02 -16.17
CA LEU A 71 3.98 14.58 -15.00
C LEU A 71 2.59 15.19 -15.02
N GLU A 72 1.57 14.40 -14.77
CA GLU A 72 0.18 14.80 -14.71
C GLU A 72 -0.39 14.61 -13.31
N ALA A 73 -1.18 15.58 -12.87
CA ALA A 73 -1.97 15.51 -11.65
C ALA A 73 -3.45 15.57 -12.04
N SER A 74 -4.22 14.56 -11.64
CA SER A 74 -5.64 14.45 -11.94
C SER A 74 -6.47 14.13 -10.71
N PHE A 75 -7.64 14.73 -10.63
CA PHE A 75 -8.60 14.50 -9.56
C PHE A 75 -10.02 14.70 -10.08
N LEU A 76 -10.97 13.90 -9.60
CA LEU A 76 -12.36 13.99 -10.05
C LEU A 76 -12.95 15.38 -9.77
N GLY A 77 -13.55 15.99 -10.78
CA GLY A 77 -14.11 17.34 -10.69
C GLY A 77 -13.08 18.45 -10.85
N TYR A 78 -11.85 18.13 -11.24
CA TYR A 78 -10.78 19.09 -11.52
C TYR A 78 -10.19 18.87 -12.92
N THR A 79 -9.70 19.96 -13.51
CA THR A 79 -8.96 19.89 -14.76
C THR A 79 -7.58 19.28 -14.54
N THR A 80 -7.22 18.28 -15.32
CA THR A 80 -5.89 17.65 -15.24
C THR A 80 -4.80 18.68 -15.52
N ALA A 81 -3.86 18.82 -14.61
CA ALA A 81 -2.71 19.69 -14.76
C ALA A 81 -1.46 18.90 -15.15
N SER A 82 -0.63 19.47 -16.01
CA SER A 82 0.61 18.83 -16.48
C SER A 82 1.81 19.73 -16.21
N ARG A 83 2.97 19.13 -15.93
CA ARG A 83 4.26 19.82 -15.74
C ARG A 83 5.37 19.02 -16.42
N SER A 84 6.34 19.73 -16.96
CA SER A 84 7.55 19.13 -17.53
C SER A 84 8.45 18.57 -16.45
N VAL A 85 9.10 17.46 -16.74
CA VAL A 85 10.02 16.73 -15.86
C VAL A 85 11.39 16.66 -16.52
N ILE A 86 12.43 16.93 -15.75
CA ILE A 86 13.81 16.69 -16.15
C ILE A 86 14.18 15.29 -15.65
N LYS A 87 14.39 14.36 -16.58
CA LYS A 87 14.79 12.98 -16.24
C LYS A 87 16.11 12.93 -15.51
N ASN A 88 16.28 11.94 -14.65
CA ASN A 88 17.52 11.67 -13.91
C ASN A 88 17.95 12.82 -12.97
N LYS A 89 16.99 13.61 -12.47
CA LYS A 89 17.24 14.68 -11.51
C LYS A 89 16.24 14.64 -10.35
N SER A 90 16.68 15.14 -9.22
CA SER A 90 15.81 15.43 -8.08
C SER A 90 15.22 16.83 -8.26
N GLN A 91 13.88 16.95 -8.19
CA GLN A 91 13.18 18.20 -8.42
C GLN A 91 11.90 18.30 -7.58
N SER A 92 11.45 19.53 -7.33
CA SER A 92 10.17 19.80 -6.67
C SER A 92 9.19 20.32 -7.69
N ILE A 93 8.02 19.66 -7.82
CA ILE A 93 6.96 20.04 -8.73
C ILE A 93 5.67 20.17 -7.95
N ASN A 94 5.12 21.38 -7.88
CA ASN A 94 3.85 21.64 -7.23
C ASN A 94 2.75 21.85 -8.27
N PHE A 95 1.52 21.45 -7.93
CA PHE A 95 0.35 21.68 -8.76
C PHE A 95 -0.70 22.46 -7.98
N GLN A 96 -1.40 23.33 -8.71
CA GLN A 96 -2.65 23.91 -8.29
C GLN A 96 -3.71 23.44 -9.28
N LEU A 97 -4.67 22.63 -8.83
CA LEU A 97 -5.74 22.12 -9.68
C LEU A 97 -6.91 23.10 -9.69
N GLN A 98 -7.47 23.28 -10.89
CA GLN A 98 -8.66 24.11 -11.14
C GLN A 98 -9.88 23.22 -11.23
N SER A 99 -10.98 23.58 -10.56
CA SER A 99 -12.22 22.81 -10.69
C SER A 99 -12.75 22.83 -12.13
N SER A 100 -13.19 21.67 -12.62
CA SER A 100 -13.76 21.53 -13.96
C SER A 100 -15.24 21.93 -13.98
N SER A 101 -15.57 23.12 -13.50
CA SER A 101 -16.93 23.63 -13.63
C SER A 101 -17.19 24.03 -15.09
N VAL A 102 -18.14 23.36 -15.74
CA VAL A 102 -18.76 23.85 -16.96
C VAL A 102 -19.14 25.30 -16.71
N LYS A 103 -18.63 26.24 -17.56
CA LYS A 103 -18.91 27.65 -17.46
C LYS A 103 -20.41 27.90 -17.49
N LEU A 104 -21.00 28.20 -16.36
CA LEU A 104 -22.20 28.99 -16.25
C LEU A 104 -21.77 30.38 -15.77
N ALA A 105 -22.29 31.39 -16.49
CA ALA A 105 -21.94 32.80 -16.46
C ALA A 105 -21.51 33.41 -15.14
N ALA A 106 -20.63 34.40 -15.25
CA ALA A 106 -20.05 35.24 -14.23
C ALA A 106 -20.86 35.40 -12.93
N VAL A 107 -20.28 34.99 -11.83
CA VAL A 107 -20.75 35.34 -10.46
C VAL A 107 -19.58 35.90 -9.68
N ASN A 108 -19.81 37.05 -9.06
CA ASN A 108 -18.93 37.83 -8.21
C ASN A 108 -18.14 36.97 -7.21
N ILE A 109 -16.86 37.29 -7.07
CA ILE A 109 -15.95 36.73 -6.06
C ILE A 109 -16.44 37.13 -4.66
N VAL A 110 -17.12 36.19 -4.02
CA VAL A 110 -17.33 36.22 -2.56
C VAL A 110 -16.34 35.22 -1.98
N GLU A 111 -15.56 35.64 -0.96
CA GLU A 111 -14.67 34.76 -0.20
C GLU A 111 -15.37 33.45 0.13
N LYS A 112 -14.97 32.35 -0.55
CA LYS A 112 -15.52 31.03 -0.23
C LYS A 112 -14.97 30.59 1.11
N LYS A 113 -15.82 30.61 2.14
CA LYS A 113 -15.59 29.94 3.43
C LYS A 113 -15.11 28.53 3.16
N LYS A 114 -14.07 28.06 3.88
CA LYS A 114 -13.59 26.68 3.86
C LYS A 114 -14.78 25.72 3.91
N VAL A 115 -15.00 24.93 2.85
CA VAL A 115 -16.11 23.97 2.81
C VAL A 115 -15.78 22.85 3.79
N LYS A 116 -16.42 22.88 4.94
CA LYS A 116 -16.25 21.84 5.97
C LYS A 116 -16.85 20.53 5.42
N TYR A 117 -16.07 19.43 5.46
CA TYR A 117 -16.54 18.12 5.08
C TYR A 117 -17.85 17.77 5.81
N LYS A 118 -18.85 17.32 5.08
CA LYS A 118 -20.17 16.92 5.61
C LYS A 118 -20.55 15.56 5.06
N ASN A 119 -21.24 14.76 5.88
CA ASN A 119 -21.82 13.48 5.43
C ASN A 119 -23.13 13.68 4.65
N LYS A 120 -23.86 14.75 4.95
CA LYS A 120 -25.17 15.06 4.30
C LYS A 120 -24.93 15.50 2.87
N ALA A 121 -25.68 14.91 1.93
CA ALA A 121 -25.58 15.19 0.48
C ALA A 121 -24.16 14.96 -0.08
N ASN A 122 -23.48 13.92 0.41
CA ASN A 122 -22.15 13.53 -0.06
C ASN A 122 -22.23 12.21 -0.83
N PRO A 123 -22.02 12.19 -2.16
CA PRO A 123 -22.13 10.98 -2.97
C PRO A 123 -21.19 9.85 -2.52
N ALA A 124 -20.00 10.17 -2.00
CA ALA A 124 -19.06 9.19 -1.48
C ALA A 124 -19.61 8.49 -0.22
N VAL A 125 -20.28 9.26 0.64
CA VAL A 125 -20.94 8.72 1.84
C VAL A 125 -22.15 7.86 1.46
N ASP A 126 -22.90 8.26 0.44
CA ASP A 126 -24.03 7.47 -0.04
C ASP A 126 -23.57 6.17 -0.68
N LEU A 127 -22.43 6.20 -1.40
CA LEU A 127 -21.81 5.00 -1.96
C LEU A 127 -21.35 4.04 -0.85
N VAL A 128 -20.59 4.50 0.15
CA VAL A 128 -20.12 3.61 1.21
C VAL A 128 -21.29 3.03 2.04
N ARG A 129 -22.37 3.79 2.23
CA ARG A 129 -23.59 3.24 2.87
C ARG A 129 -24.20 2.08 2.09
N LYS A 130 -24.17 2.13 0.75
CA LYS A 130 -24.59 1.02 -0.10
C LYS A 130 -23.66 -0.18 0.05
N VAL A 131 -22.33 0.04 0.09
CA VAL A 131 -21.35 -1.02 0.37
C VAL A 131 -21.65 -1.66 1.72
N ILE A 132 -21.79 -0.88 2.78
CA ILE A 132 -22.08 -1.36 4.15
C ILE A 132 -23.39 -2.16 4.18
N LYS A 133 -24.45 -1.66 3.54
CA LYS A 133 -25.73 -2.35 3.47
C LYS A 133 -25.65 -3.72 2.80
N ASN A 134 -24.78 -3.87 1.81
CA ASN A 134 -24.65 -5.11 1.04
C ASN A 134 -23.49 -6.01 1.52
N LYS A 135 -22.72 -5.60 2.54
CA LYS A 135 -21.51 -6.33 2.95
C LYS A 135 -21.79 -7.78 3.34
N ASP A 136 -22.91 -8.05 4.03
CA ASP A 136 -23.22 -9.39 4.49
C ASP A 136 -23.57 -10.35 3.35
N ALA A 137 -24.17 -9.84 2.26
CA ALA A 137 -24.46 -10.62 1.07
C ALA A 137 -23.20 -10.89 0.22
N ASN A 138 -22.24 -9.98 0.29
CA ASN A 138 -21.02 -10.00 -0.53
C ASN A 138 -19.86 -10.80 0.09
N GLN A 139 -20.01 -11.37 1.29
CA GLN A 139 -18.94 -12.07 1.98
C GLN A 139 -19.15 -13.58 2.08
N LYS A 140 -18.04 -14.32 2.25
CA LYS A 140 -18.04 -15.79 2.36
C LYS A 140 -18.92 -16.34 3.49
N HIS A 141 -19.12 -15.58 4.57
CA HIS A 141 -19.96 -15.99 5.70
C HIS A 141 -21.47 -16.00 5.41
N SER A 142 -21.89 -15.53 4.22
CA SER A 142 -23.26 -15.70 3.74
C SER A 142 -23.57 -17.15 3.36
N LEU A 143 -22.53 -17.97 3.10
CA LEU A 143 -22.66 -19.37 2.72
C LEU A 143 -22.76 -20.28 3.94
N ASP A 144 -23.57 -21.37 3.80
CA ASP A 144 -23.63 -22.42 4.81
C ASP A 144 -22.40 -23.33 4.76
N PHE A 145 -21.83 -23.52 3.57
CA PHE A 145 -20.61 -24.30 3.33
C PHE A 145 -19.76 -23.63 2.26
N TYR A 146 -18.44 -23.68 2.44
CA TYR A 146 -17.49 -23.39 1.37
C TYR A 146 -16.20 -24.17 1.57
N GLU A 147 -15.48 -24.37 0.48
CA GLU A 147 -14.10 -24.86 0.48
C GLU A 147 -13.26 -24.09 -0.53
N PHE A 148 -11.98 -23.98 -0.24
CA PHE A 148 -11.01 -23.37 -1.15
C PHE A 148 -9.61 -23.90 -0.87
N ASP A 149 -8.78 -23.89 -1.91
CA ASP A 149 -7.35 -24.10 -1.78
C ASP A 149 -6.70 -22.78 -1.38
N LYS A 150 -5.76 -22.84 -0.42
CA LYS A 150 -5.07 -21.69 0.14
C LYS A 150 -3.57 -21.88 -0.01
N TYR A 151 -2.93 -20.90 -0.60
CA TYR A 151 -1.49 -20.73 -0.55
C TYR A 151 -1.13 -19.56 0.36
N GLU A 152 -0.21 -19.77 1.28
CA GLU A 152 0.28 -18.74 2.19
C GLU A 152 1.80 -18.68 2.14
N LYS A 153 2.34 -17.49 1.87
CA LYS A 153 3.76 -17.19 1.96
C LYS A 153 3.99 -16.17 3.07
N VAL A 154 4.89 -16.49 3.99
CA VAL A 154 5.40 -15.57 5.02
C VAL A 154 6.89 -15.39 4.77
N GLU A 155 7.31 -14.13 4.69
CA GLU A 155 8.68 -13.74 4.41
C GLU A 155 9.13 -12.70 5.45
N PHE A 156 10.34 -12.88 5.98
CA PHE A 156 11.00 -11.88 6.81
C PHE A 156 12.30 -11.46 6.15
N ASP A 157 12.44 -10.15 6.02
CA ASP A 157 13.59 -9.52 5.41
C ASP A 157 14.30 -8.63 6.42
N LEU A 158 15.62 -8.57 6.34
CA LEU A 158 16.41 -7.55 7.01
C LEU A 158 16.40 -6.28 6.17
N ASN A 159 16.08 -5.15 6.78
CA ASN A 159 16.15 -3.83 6.15
C ASN A 159 17.17 -2.92 6.87
N ASN A 160 17.50 -1.79 6.26
CA ASN A 160 18.33 -0.75 6.86
C ASN A 160 19.71 -1.27 7.35
N PHE A 161 20.26 -2.26 6.68
CA PHE A 161 21.59 -2.77 6.98
C PHE A 161 22.67 -1.89 6.32
N SER A 162 23.82 -1.75 6.98
CA SER A 162 24.98 -1.13 6.36
C SER A 162 25.76 -2.17 5.55
N GLU A 163 26.41 -1.75 4.46
CA GLU A 163 27.29 -2.63 3.65
C GLU A 163 28.33 -3.37 4.52
N LYS A 164 28.76 -2.78 5.64
CA LYS A 164 29.64 -3.40 6.63
C LYS A 164 29.05 -4.64 7.34
N ILE A 165 27.74 -4.86 7.24
CA ILE A 165 27.12 -6.09 7.78
C ILE A 165 27.45 -7.29 6.90
N ALA A 166 27.58 -7.12 5.59
CA ALA A 166 27.98 -8.18 4.67
C ALA A 166 29.35 -8.79 5.05
N ASP A 167 30.28 -7.98 5.57
CA ASP A 167 31.61 -8.39 5.98
C ASP A 167 31.65 -9.11 7.35
N LYS A 168 30.59 -9.09 8.11
CA LYS A 168 30.56 -9.77 9.40
C LYS A 168 30.59 -11.28 9.24
N LYS A 169 31.39 -11.94 10.09
CA LYS A 169 31.59 -13.40 10.10
C LYS A 169 30.28 -14.22 10.10
N ILE A 170 29.23 -13.65 10.68
CA ILE A 170 27.90 -14.26 10.76
C ILE A 170 27.16 -14.26 9.41
N MET A 171 27.53 -13.34 8.51
CA MET A 171 26.91 -13.17 7.18
C MET A 171 27.71 -13.84 6.06
N LYS A 172 28.87 -14.43 6.35
CA LYS A 172 29.69 -15.12 5.33
C LYS A 172 28.93 -16.22 4.59
N ASN A 173 28.01 -16.91 5.28
CA ASN A 173 27.21 -17.96 4.67
C ASN A 173 26.04 -17.42 3.83
N PHE A 174 25.81 -16.10 3.82
CA PHE A 174 24.74 -15.42 3.09
C PHE A 174 25.27 -14.47 2.02
N GLN A 175 26.58 -14.47 1.74
CA GLN A 175 27.18 -13.58 0.73
C GLN A 175 26.51 -13.71 -0.64
N PHE A 176 26.13 -14.93 -1.06
CA PHE A 176 25.43 -15.15 -2.32
C PHE A 176 24.05 -14.46 -2.37
N VAL A 177 23.41 -14.24 -1.20
CA VAL A 177 22.14 -13.51 -1.10
C VAL A 177 22.36 -12.02 -1.35
N PHE A 178 23.43 -11.45 -0.79
CA PHE A 178 23.79 -10.04 -1.04
C PHE A 178 24.12 -9.76 -2.51
N GLU A 179 24.71 -10.74 -3.21
CA GLU A 179 25.11 -10.60 -4.61
C GLU A 179 23.92 -10.76 -5.59
N ASN A 180 22.89 -11.54 -5.22
CA ASN A 180 21.88 -11.98 -6.16
C ASN A 180 20.43 -11.60 -5.77
N TYR A 181 20.16 -11.23 -4.52
CA TYR A 181 18.79 -11.10 -3.99
C TYR A 181 18.54 -9.83 -3.20
N VAL A 182 19.34 -8.79 -3.39
CA VAL A 182 19.06 -7.47 -2.81
C VAL A 182 17.91 -6.87 -3.60
N ASP A 183 16.73 -6.89 -3.01
CA ASP A 183 15.57 -6.20 -3.55
C ASP A 183 15.41 -4.83 -2.87
N THR A 184 14.66 -3.95 -3.48
CA THR A 184 14.43 -2.60 -2.95
C THR A 184 12.96 -2.46 -2.62
N SER A 185 12.68 -2.09 -1.38
CA SER A 185 11.31 -1.85 -0.92
C SER A 185 10.63 -0.78 -1.77
N GLU A 186 9.50 -1.12 -2.38
CA GLU A 186 8.65 -0.15 -3.09
C GLU A 186 8.07 0.90 -2.14
N VAL A 187 8.01 0.59 -0.85
CA VAL A 187 7.40 1.46 0.17
C VAL A 187 8.35 2.55 0.64
N ASN A 188 9.63 2.21 0.87
CA ASN A 188 10.59 3.16 1.46
C ASN A 188 11.90 3.31 0.67
N GLY A 189 12.06 2.59 -0.44
CA GLY A 189 13.25 2.63 -1.30
C GLY A 189 14.52 2.06 -0.65
N LYS A 190 14.41 1.37 0.50
CA LYS A 190 15.54 0.79 1.19
C LYS A 190 15.78 -0.65 0.71
N PRO A 191 17.04 -1.09 0.62
CA PRO A 191 17.35 -2.46 0.28
C PRO A 191 16.92 -3.40 1.42
N PHE A 192 16.41 -4.56 1.08
CA PHE A 192 16.10 -5.63 2.02
C PHE A 192 16.58 -6.98 1.49
N ILE A 193 16.85 -7.89 2.42
CA ILE A 193 17.36 -9.22 2.13
C ILE A 193 16.51 -10.25 2.87
N PRO A 194 15.88 -11.20 2.16
CA PRO A 194 15.12 -12.25 2.81
C PRO A 194 16.05 -13.17 3.62
N PHE A 195 15.72 -13.37 4.90
CA PHE A 195 16.42 -14.29 5.77
C PHE A 195 15.56 -15.47 6.23
N PHE A 196 14.26 -15.36 6.05
CA PHE A 196 13.31 -16.44 6.35
C PHE A 196 12.13 -16.41 5.39
N ILE A 197 11.79 -17.56 4.84
CA ILE A 197 10.62 -17.74 4.00
C ILE A 197 9.92 -19.02 4.43
N ARG A 198 8.61 -18.97 4.61
CA ARG A 198 7.75 -20.14 4.80
C ARG A 198 6.60 -20.08 3.80
N GLU A 199 6.38 -21.19 3.12
CA GLU A 199 5.31 -21.39 2.17
C GLU A 199 4.46 -22.57 2.62
N ASN A 200 3.15 -22.42 2.65
CA ASN A 200 2.18 -23.43 2.98
C ASN A 200 1.15 -23.56 1.88
N SER A 201 0.77 -24.79 1.54
CA SER A 201 -0.36 -25.09 0.68
C SER A 201 -1.35 -25.93 1.47
N SER A 202 -2.59 -25.51 1.54
CA SER A 202 -3.63 -26.13 2.36
C SER A 202 -5.00 -26.05 1.69
N LYS A 203 -5.93 -26.85 2.15
CA LYS A 203 -7.35 -26.77 1.80
C LYS A 203 -8.17 -26.43 3.03
N VAL A 204 -9.00 -25.42 2.89
CA VAL A 204 -9.87 -24.93 3.95
C VAL A 204 -11.30 -25.37 3.68
N PHE A 205 -11.94 -25.91 4.72
CA PHE A 205 -13.37 -26.27 4.72
C PHE A 205 -14.07 -25.48 5.81
N TYR A 206 -15.21 -24.92 5.49
CA TYR A 206 -16.05 -24.20 6.42
C TYR A 206 -17.47 -24.69 6.37
N ARG A 207 -18.11 -24.79 7.55
CA ARG A 207 -19.53 -25.03 7.75
C ARG A 207 -20.05 -24.05 8.77
N LYS A 208 -21.20 -23.41 8.48
CA LYS A 208 -21.80 -22.38 9.30
C LYS A 208 -22.52 -22.93 10.55
N SER A 209 -23.21 -24.08 10.41
CA SER A 209 -23.99 -24.65 11.53
C SER A 209 -23.78 -26.16 11.68
N PRO A 210 -23.29 -26.68 12.83
CA PRO A 210 -22.54 -25.92 13.84
C PRO A 210 -21.27 -25.33 13.23
N GLU A 211 -20.89 -24.14 13.65
CA GLU A 211 -19.74 -23.45 13.07
C GLU A 211 -18.48 -24.30 13.22
N THR A 212 -17.84 -24.60 12.11
CA THR A 212 -16.64 -25.43 12.07
C THR A 212 -15.77 -24.99 10.90
N LYS A 213 -14.49 -24.72 11.20
CA LYS A 213 -13.46 -24.50 10.19
C LYS A 213 -12.36 -25.53 10.35
N LYS A 214 -12.01 -26.23 9.26
CA LYS A 214 -10.89 -27.18 9.22
C LYS A 214 -9.94 -26.80 8.10
N GLU A 215 -8.66 -26.87 8.38
CA GLU A 215 -7.61 -26.62 7.41
C GLU A 215 -6.69 -27.85 7.33
N TYR A 216 -6.53 -28.40 6.15
CA TYR A 216 -5.65 -29.54 5.87
C TYR A 216 -4.44 -29.05 5.11
N LEU A 217 -3.28 -29.16 5.73
CA LEU A 217 -2.00 -28.80 5.15
C LEU A 217 -1.54 -29.90 4.17
N TYR A 218 -1.36 -29.55 2.90
CA TYR A 218 -0.84 -30.46 1.88
C TYR A 218 0.68 -30.48 1.83
N GLY A 219 1.27 -29.32 2.03
CA GLY A 219 2.71 -29.16 1.98
C GLY A 219 3.17 -27.87 2.66
N THR A 220 4.37 -27.95 3.18
CA THR A 220 5.08 -26.80 3.73
C THR A 220 6.51 -26.80 3.23
N LYS A 221 7.02 -25.62 2.87
CA LYS A 221 8.42 -25.42 2.55
C LYS A 221 8.92 -24.27 3.42
N MET A 222 10.07 -24.45 4.01
CA MET A 222 10.69 -23.46 4.85
C MET A 222 12.16 -23.30 4.48
N SER A 223 12.61 -22.07 4.36
CA SER A 223 14.00 -21.69 4.09
C SER A 223 14.43 -20.63 5.10
N GLY A 224 15.68 -20.70 5.54
CA GLY A 224 16.23 -19.78 6.54
C GLY A 224 16.39 -20.44 7.91
N ASN A 225 17.11 -19.78 8.81
CA ASN A 225 17.44 -20.31 10.13
C ASN A 225 17.02 -19.34 11.23
N LEU A 226 15.83 -19.56 11.79
CA LEU A 226 15.32 -18.82 12.95
C LEU A 226 15.92 -19.31 14.29
N ASN A 227 16.56 -20.49 14.33
CA ASN A 227 17.04 -21.10 15.58
C ASN A 227 18.16 -20.32 16.29
N ARG A 228 18.68 -19.25 15.67
CA ARG A 228 19.71 -18.37 16.25
C ARG A 228 19.19 -17.01 16.69
N MET A 229 17.93 -16.74 16.48
CA MET A 229 17.28 -15.51 16.93
C MET A 229 16.50 -15.82 18.19
N ASP A 230 16.73 -15.04 19.24
CA ASP A 230 16.12 -15.21 20.54
C ASP A 230 14.60 -15.44 20.44
N ASN A 231 14.15 -16.60 20.93
CA ASN A 231 12.84 -17.17 20.59
C ASN A 231 11.64 -16.31 21.04
N ASP A 232 11.81 -15.45 22.05
CA ASP A 232 10.67 -14.78 22.68
C ASP A 232 10.18 -13.54 21.89
N GLY A 233 11.07 -12.75 21.30
CA GLY A 233 10.70 -11.54 20.57
C GLY A 233 10.15 -11.81 19.17
N ILE A 234 10.80 -12.67 18.41
CA ILE A 234 10.42 -12.99 17.03
C ILE A 234 9.18 -13.88 16.99
N GLY A 235 9.04 -14.82 17.92
CA GLY A 235 7.86 -15.66 18.03
C GLY A 235 6.59 -14.83 18.24
N HIS A 236 6.63 -13.85 19.13
CA HIS A 236 5.51 -12.90 19.33
C HIS A 236 5.26 -12.00 18.12
N PHE A 237 6.31 -11.53 17.45
CA PHE A 237 6.18 -10.77 16.23
C PHE A 237 5.56 -11.60 15.10
N MET A 238 6.00 -12.85 14.95
CA MET A 238 5.41 -13.78 13.99
C MET A 238 3.93 -14.01 14.25
N GLN A 239 3.53 -14.25 15.51
CA GLN A 239 2.11 -14.42 15.84
C GLN A 239 1.26 -13.21 15.43
N LYS A 240 1.79 -12.00 15.61
CA LYS A 240 1.10 -10.77 15.18
C LYS A 240 0.95 -10.64 13.68
N LEU A 241 1.91 -11.16 12.90
CA LEU A 241 1.81 -11.23 11.43
C LEU A 241 0.80 -12.27 10.94
N TYR A 242 0.43 -13.24 11.80
CA TYR A 242 -0.56 -14.25 11.46
C TYR A 242 -2.01 -13.77 11.60
N SER A 243 -2.25 -12.60 12.18
CA SER A 243 -3.60 -12.05 12.29
C SER A 243 -4.23 -11.97 10.90
N GLU A 244 -5.39 -12.58 10.75
CA GLU A 244 -6.16 -12.54 9.51
C GLU A 244 -6.82 -11.16 9.42
N VAL A 245 -6.48 -10.40 8.40
CA VAL A 245 -7.15 -9.13 8.11
C VAL A 245 -8.42 -9.44 7.32
N ASP A 246 -9.57 -9.04 7.82
CA ASP A 246 -10.84 -9.16 7.13
C ASP A 246 -11.58 -7.82 7.17
N ILE A 247 -11.68 -7.13 6.03
CA ILE A 247 -12.36 -5.83 5.95
C ILE A 247 -13.86 -5.92 6.19
N TYR A 248 -14.48 -7.09 6.04
CA TYR A 248 -15.90 -7.28 6.31
C TYR A 248 -16.25 -7.31 7.80
N GLN A 249 -15.25 -7.55 8.66
CA GLN A 249 -15.42 -7.38 10.12
C GLN A 249 -15.46 -5.89 10.47
N ASN A 250 -16.25 -5.53 11.49
CA ASN A 250 -16.34 -4.15 11.95
C ASN A 250 -15.04 -3.66 12.59
N GLN A 251 -14.29 -4.57 13.22
CA GLN A 251 -13.00 -4.30 13.84
C GLN A 251 -11.95 -5.26 13.29
N ILE A 252 -10.80 -4.74 12.97
CA ILE A 252 -9.63 -5.49 12.53
C ILE A 252 -8.60 -5.39 13.65
N GLU A 253 -8.20 -6.54 14.20
CA GLU A 253 -7.18 -6.59 15.25
C GLU A 253 -5.79 -6.67 14.64
N LEU A 254 -4.96 -5.68 14.94
CA LEU A 254 -3.55 -5.65 14.53
C LEU A 254 -2.70 -5.11 15.70
N PHE A 255 -1.60 -5.80 16.00
CA PHE A 255 -0.65 -5.42 17.06
C PHE A 255 -1.29 -5.19 18.42
N GLY A 256 -2.36 -5.94 18.75
CA GLY A 256 -3.12 -5.77 19.99
C GLY A 256 -3.98 -4.53 20.06
N ASN A 257 -4.17 -3.83 18.93
CA ASN A 257 -5.06 -2.69 18.80
C ASN A 257 -6.23 -3.02 17.88
N GLN A 258 -7.36 -2.39 18.13
CA GLN A 258 -8.57 -2.51 17.33
C GLN A 258 -8.65 -1.35 16.33
N PHE A 259 -8.69 -1.70 15.05
CA PHE A 259 -8.83 -0.75 13.95
C PHE A 259 -10.22 -0.90 13.34
N PRO A 260 -11.06 0.13 13.31
CA PRO A 260 -12.33 0.05 12.61
C PRO A 260 -12.10 -0.18 11.11
N SER A 261 -12.87 -1.09 10.54
CA SER A 261 -12.86 -1.34 9.10
C SER A 261 -13.34 -0.09 8.33
N PRO A 262 -12.83 0.17 7.12
CA PRO A 262 -13.36 1.23 6.27
C PRO A 262 -14.82 1.02 5.86
N ILE A 263 -15.34 -0.22 5.96
CA ILE A 263 -16.76 -0.54 5.76
C ILE A 263 -17.46 -0.95 7.07
N ASN A 264 -16.97 -0.42 8.20
CA ASN A 264 -17.64 -0.54 9.50
C ASN A 264 -19.07 0.03 9.45
N ASP A 265 -20.01 -0.54 10.20
CA ASP A 265 -21.41 -0.14 10.21
C ASP A 265 -21.62 1.35 10.50
N ILE A 266 -20.76 1.93 11.35
CA ILE A 266 -20.74 3.36 11.63
C ILE A 266 -19.60 4.10 10.88
N GLY A 267 -19.08 3.51 9.82
CA GLY A 267 -17.96 4.02 9.02
C GLY A 267 -18.03 5.53 8.72
N PRO A 268 -19.16 6.09 8.28
CA PRO A 268 -19.29 7.53 8.02
C PRO A 268 -19.07 8.44 9.24
N ASN A 269 -19.11 7.92 10.46
CA ASN A 269 -18.79 8.66 11.67
C ASN A 269 -17.30 8.61 12.01
N ILE A 270 -16.59 7.59 11.52
CA ILE A 270 -15.16 7.35 11.77
C ILE A 270 -14.32 7.95 10.65
N TYR A 271 -14.76 7.78 9.41
CA TYR A 271 -14.03 8.12 8.20
C TYR A 271 -14.66 9.29 7.43
N LYS A 272 -13.84 9.94 6.63
CA LYS A 272 -14.22 10.79 5.49
C LYS A 272 -14.04 9.97 4.23
N TYR A 273 -14.98 10.07 3.30
CA TYR A 273 -14.94 9.36 2.02
C TYR A 273 -14.97 10.33 0.85
N PHE A 274 -14.27 9.96 -0.23
CA PHE A 274 -14.11 10.77 -1.43
C PHE A 274 -14.18 9.86 -2.66
N ILE A 275 -15.03 10.16 -3.62
CA ILE A 275 -14.96 9.51 -4.94
C ILE A 275 -13.78 10.13 -5.69
N ILE A 276 -12.82 9.29 -6.08
CA ILE A 276 -11.59 9.72 -6.75
C ILE A 276 -11.80 9.64 -8.26
N ASP A 277 -12.13 8.47 -8.77
CA ASP A 277 -12.38 8.20 -10.17
C ASP A 277 -13.21 6.91 -10.37
N THR A 278 -13.41 6.54 -11.63
CA THR A 278 -13.93 5.22 -12.02
C THR A 278 -12.93 4.59 -12.97
N LEU A 279 -12.51 3.38 -12.70
CA LEU A 279 -11.49 2.68 -13.45
C LEU A 279 -11.81 1.19 -13.60
N ASP A 280 -11.12 0.53 -14.49
CA ASP A 280 -11.17 -0.92 -14.64
C ASP A 280 -10.19 -1.60 -13.69
N VAL A 281 -10.66 -2.61 -12.96
CA VAL A 281 -9.84 -3.47 -12.09
C VAL A 281 -9.98 -4.91 -12.56
N GLU A 282 -9.02 -5.40 -13.30
CA GLU A 282 -8.99 -6.75 -13.88
C GLU A 282 -10.30 -7.07 -14.66
N GLY A 283 -10.70 -6.18 -15.56
CA GLY A 283 -11.87 -6.35 -16.43
C GLY A 283 -13.22 -5.98 -15.79
N ILE A 284 -13.22 -5.40 -14.58
CA ILE A 284 -14.43 -5.00 -13.85
C ILE A 284 -14.40 -3.50 -13.60
N SER A 285 -15.45 -2.79 -14.04
CA SER A 285 -15.62 -1.35 -13.76
C SER A 285 -15.82 -1.13 -12.26
N CYS A 286 -14.98 -0.31 -11.65
CA CYS A 286 -14.99 -0.01 -10.22
C CYS A 286 -14.96 1.48 -9.97
N ILE A 287 -15.67 1.93 -8.94
CA ILE A 287 -15.57 3.28 -8.39
C ILE A 287 -14.47 3.26 -7.34
N ASN A 288 -13.43 4.07 -7.53
CA ASN A 288 -12.36 4.26 -6.56
C ASN A 288 -12.83 5.23 -5.47
N LEU A 289 -13.06 4.69 -4.29
CA LEU A 289 -13.52 5.41 -3.11
C LEU A 289 -12.37 5.55 -2.10
N GLY A 290 -11.76 6.73 -2.06
CA GLY A 290 -10.76 7.08 -1.06
C GLY A 290 -11.40 7.25 0.32
N PHE A 291 -10.70 6.83 1.37
CA PHE A 291 -11.14 7.02 2.75
C PHE A 291 -10.00 7.44 3.67
N SER A 292 -10.34 8.22 4.69
CA SER A 292 -9.38 8.68 5.70
C SER A 292 -10.05 8.88 7.06
N PRO A 293 -9.31 8.68 8.18
CA PRO A 293 -9.84 8.97 9.51
C PRO A 293 -10.28 10.43 9.65
N ARG A 294 -11.27 10.67 10.49
CA ARG A 294 -11.67 12.05 10.84
C ARG A 294 -10.67 12.72 11.75
N SER A 295 -10.01 11.96 12.60
CA SER A 295 -8.90 12.40 13.44
C SER A 295 -7.61 11.69 13.01
N LYS A 296 -6.51 12.44 12.94
CA LYS A 296 -5.19 11.91 12.52
C LYS A 296 -4.53 11.03 13.59
N SER A 297 -5.02 11.08 14.83
CA SER A 297 -4.52 10.30 15.96
C SER A 297 -5.31 9.02 16.25
N ASP A 298 -6.41 8.80 15.53
CA ASP A 298 -7.21 7.61 15.73
C ASP A 298 -6.52 6.37 15.15
N PHE A 299 -6.64 5.24 15.84
CA PHE A 299 -6.24 3.94 15.32
C PHE A 299 -7.21 3.54 14.20
N ALA A 300 -6.96 4.06 13.02
CA ALA A 300 -7.81 3.86 11.86
C ALA A 300 -6.97 3.88 10.58
N PHE A 301 -7.47 3.20 9.55
CA PHE A 301 -6.82 3.10 8.26
C PHE A 301 -7.08 4.32 7.38
N SER A 302 -6.25 4.46 6.38
CA SER A 302 -6.48 5.34 5.23
C SER A 302 -6.12 4.60 3.95
N GLY A 303 -6.81 4.91 2.86
CA GLY A 303 -6.56 4.22 1.60
C GLY A 303 -7.71 4.32 0.61
N ASN A 304 -7.84 3.30 -0.22
CA ASN A 304 -8.78 3.23 -1.31
C ASN A 304 -9.59 1.93 -1.27
N LEU A 305 -10.90 2.04 -1.51
CA LEU A 305 -11.82 0.94 -1.77
C LEU A 305 -12.20 1.00 -3.25
N PHE A 306 -12.00 -0.08 -3.98
CA PHE A 306 -12.45 -0.22 -5.35
C PHE A 306 -13.78 -0.96 -5.33
N VAL A 307 -14.86 -0.19 -5.42
CA VAL A 307 -16.24 -0.68 -5.32
C VAL A 307 -16.76 -1.02 -6.70
N VAL A 308 -17.23 -2.24 -6.90
CA VAL A 308 -17.83 -2.67 -8.17
C VAL A 308 -19.00 -1.74 -8.53
N ASN A 309 -18.96 -1.23 -9.76
CA ASN A 309 -19.95 -0.27 -10.26
C ASN A 309 -21.18 -0.99 -10.80
N ASP A 310 -21.83 -1.78 -9.92
CA ASP A 310 -23.09 -2.49 -10.20
C ASP A 310 -24.03 -2.46 -8.98
N SER A 311 -25.11 -3.20 -9.04
CA SER A 311 -26.11 -3.28 -7.95
C SER A 311 -25.61 -4.02 -6.71
N THR A 312 -24.50 -4.74 -6.78
CA THR A 312 -23.93 -5.47 -5.64
C THR A 312 -23.17 -4.56 -4.70
N PHE A 313 -22.57 -3.47 -5.24
CA PHE A 313 -21.66 -2.58 -4.51
C PHE A 313 -20.58 -3.35 -3.73
N ALA A 314 -20.12 -4.49 -4.29
CA ALA A 314 -19.11 -5.32 -3.68
C ALA A 314 -17.74 -4.63 -3.70
N VAL A 315 -16.88 -4.96 -2.75
CA VAL A 315 -15.48 -4.51 -2.78
C VAL A 315 -14.69 -5.46 -3.68
N ARG A 316 -14.11 -4.93 -4.76
CA ARG A 316 -13.22 -5.67 -5.68
C ARG A 316 -11.80 -5.72 -5.15
N LYS A 317 -11.33 -4.60 -4.59
CA LYS A 317 -9.99 -4.43 -4.04
C LYS A 317 -10.02 -3.39 -2.92
N VAL A 318 -9.15 -3.54 -1.95
CA VAL A 318 -8.84 -2.51 -0.97
C VAL A 318 -7.32 -2.39 -0.83
N GLU A 319 -6.87 -1.16 -0.79
CA GLU A 319 -5.50 -0.77 -0.46
C GLU A 319 -5.55 0.16 0.74
N MET A 320 -4.91 -0.20 1.84
CA MET A 320 -4.97 0.60 3.06
C MET A 320 -3.70 0.50 3.88
N GLY A 321 -3.44 1.54 4.64
CA GLY A 321 -2.34 1.61 5.59
C GLY A 321 -2.72 2.48 6.77
N VAL A 322 -1.78 2.66 7.69
CA VAL A 322 -1.97 3.50 8.86
C VAL A 322 -1.28 4.85 8.68
N ASN A 323 -1.80 5.88 9.31
CA ASN A 323 -1.18 7.19 9.30
C ASN A 323 0.11 7.16 10.13
N LYS A 324 1.19 7.75 9.63
CA LYS A 324 2.49 7.88 10.33
C LYS A 324 2.41 8.62 11.67
N ASN A 325 1.33 9.36 11.93
CA ASN A 325 1.10 10.02 13.23
C ASN A 325 0.57 9.07 14.32
N ILE A 326 0.23 7.84 13.96
CA ILE A 326 -0.21 6.81 14.92
C ILE A 326 1.05 6.12 15.44
N ASN A 327 1.24 6.15 16.76
CA ASN A 327 2.33 5.42 17.38
C ASN A 327 1.95 3.94 17.52
N LEU A 328 2.40 3.14 16.58
CA LEU A 328 2.30 1.68 16.62
C LEU A 328 3.64 1.10 17.06
N ASN A 329 4.07 1.35 18.26
CA ASN A 329 5.32 0.84 18.85
C ASN A 329 6.19 0.00 17.88
N PHE A 330 7.28 0.58 17.37
CA PHE A 330 8.24 -0.06 16.46
C PHE A 330 7.78 -0.31 15.01
N VAL A 331 6.51 -0.04 14.63
CA VAL A 331 6.04 -0.16 13.24
C VAL A 331 6.25 1.16 12.52
N ASN A 332 7.12 1.18 11.52
CA ASN A 332 7.41 2.35 10.68
C ASN A 332 6.39 2.52 9.56
N ASP A 333 5.93 1.41 9.02
CA ASP A 333 4.98 1.38 7.91
C ASP A 333 4.15 0.09 7.93
N LEU A 334 2.89 0.21 7.52
CA LEU A 334 1.95 -0.88 7.39
C LEU A 334 1.15 -0.69 6.11
N LYS A 335 1.17 -1.69 5.25
CA LYS A 335 0.37 -1.71 4.02
C LYS A 335 -0.42 -3.02 3.94
N ILE A 336 -1.69 -2.90 3.66
CA ILE A 336 -2.62 -4.03 3.46
C ILE A 336 -3.24 -3.87 2.08
N GLU A 337 -3.19 -4.93 1.31
CA GLU A 337 -3.85 -5.02 0.02
C GLU A 337 -4.67 -6.31 -0.03
N GLN A 338 -5.97 -6.19 -0.28
CA GLN A 338 -6.84 -7.33 -0.46
C GLN A 338 -7.56 -7.23 -1.79
N SER A 339 -7.68 -8.33 -2.50
CA SER A 339 -8.53 -8.44 -3.68
C SER A 339 -9.59 -9.52 -3.49
N PHE A 340 -10.71 -9.35 -4.15
CA PHE A 340 -11.85 -10.24 -4.08
C PHE A 340 -12.26 -10.64 -5.49
N THR A 341 -12.70 -11.88 -5.64
CA THR A 341 -13.18 -12.42 -6.92
C THR A 341 -14.64 -12.84 -6.81
N LYS A 342 -15.38 -12.64 -7.90
CA LYS A 342 -16.77 -13.06 -7.99
C LYS A 342 -16.82 -14.58 -8.16
N VAL A 343 -17.50 -15.25 -7.23
CA VAL A 343 -17.66 -16.72 -7.25
C VAL A 343 -19.06 -17.12 -7.74
N SER A 344 -20.05 -16.29 -7.45
CA SER A 344 -21.42 -16.42 -7.96
C SER A 344 -22.04 -15.03 -8.12
N ASP A 345 -23.31 -14.94 -8.58
CA ASP A 345 -23.93 -13.65 -8.92
C ASP A 345 -23.90 -12.60 -7.81
N LYS A 346 -23.88 -13.00 -6.55
CA LYS A 346 -23.88 -12.09 -5.40
C LYS A 346 -22.73 -12.31 -4.43
N LEU A 347 -21.91 -13.36 -4.66
CA LEU A 347 -20.89 -13.76 -3.71
C LEU A 347 -19.50 -13.37 -4.20
N TRP A 348 -18.76 -12.71 -3.35
CA TRP A 348 -17.37 -12.37 -3.54
C TRP A 348 -16.52 -13.06 -2.47
N MET A 349 -15.45 -13.75 -2.89
CA MET A 349 -14.48 -14.36 -2.00
C MET A 349 -13.15 -13.66 -2.11
N GLN A 350 -12.41 -13.62 -1.03
CA GLN A 350 -11.05 -13.10 -1.02
C GLN A 350 -10.18 -13.94 -1.96
N LYS A 351 -9.56 -13.26 -2.93
CA LYS A 351 -8.61 -13.85 -3.89
C LYS A 351 -7.19 -13.73 -3.36
N THR A 352 -6.82 -12.53 -2.87
CA THR A 352 -5.49 -12.28 -2.30
C THR A 352 -5.60 -11.46 -1.03
N ASN A 353 -4.64 -11.66 -0.13
CA ASN A 353 -4.45 -10.80 1.05
C ASN A 353 -2.95 -10.64 1.28
N ASN A 354 -2.45 -9.44 1.03
CA ASN A 354 -1.06 -9.08 1.19
C ASN A 354 -0.91 -8.12 2.36
N LEU A 355 -0.08 -8.47 3.30
CA LEU A 355 0.26 -7.66 4.47
C LEU A 355 1.76 -7.38 4.42
N PHE A 356 2.13 -6.12 4.43
CA PHE A 356 3.51 -5.63 4.52
C PHE A 356 3.67 -4.81 5.79
N ILE A 357 4.72 -5.07 6.56
CA ILE A 357 5.04 -4.35 7.79
C ILE A 357 6.53 -4.04 7.81
N ASP A 358 6.88 -2.77 7.90
CA ASP A 358 8.25 -2.32 8.19
C ASP A 358 8.40 -2.11 9.70
N TYR A 359 9.27 -2.91 10.31
CA TYR A 359 9.45 -2.95 11.75
C TYR A 359 10.89 -2.55 12.12
N SER A 360 11.06 -1.61 13.05
CA SER A 360 12.36 -1.14 13.50
C SER A 360 12.37 -0.91 15.00
N PHE A 361 13.33 -1.49 15.68
CA PHE A 361 13.51 -1.34 17.14
C PHE A 361 14.20 -0.02 17.50
N SER A 362 14.85 0.64 16.56
CA SER A 362 15.44 1.98 16.71
C SER A 362 15.73 2.61 15.35
N GLU A 363 15.81 3.95 15.30
CA GLU A 363 16.07 4.73 14.08
C GLU A 363 17.42 4.41 13.41
N LYS A 364 18.38 3.86 14.15
CA LYS A 364 19.75 3.58 13.69
C LYS A 364 20.09 2.09 13.55
N GLN A 365 19.15 1.21 13.86
CA GLN A 365 19.41 -0.23 13.83
C GLN A 365 18.76 -0.88 12.60
N THR A 366 19.32 -2.03 12.20
CA THR A 366 18.71 -2.92 11.22
C THR A 366 17.30 -3.25 11.67
N GLY A 367 16.34 -3.06 10.79
CA GLY A 367 14.95 -3.39 11.01
C GLY A 367 14.58 -4.73 10.37
N ILE A 368 13.35 -5.13 10.56
CA ILE A 368 12.76 -6.32 9.96
C ILE A 368 11.55 -5.89 9.14
N VAL A 369 11.49 -6.37 7.91
CA VAL A 369 10.29 -6.29 7.08
C VAL A 369 9.59 -7.65 7.15
N GLY A 370 8.34 -7.65 7.54
CA GLY A 370 7.48 -8.82 7.49
C GLY A 370 6.52 -8.70 6.31
N LYS A 371 6.42 -9.76 5.53
CA LYS A 371 5.48 -9.88 4.42
C LYS A 371 4.67 -11.14 4.59
N LYS A 372 3.36 -11.03 4.45
CA LYS A 372 2.45 -12.18 4.40
C LYS A 372 1.59 -12.03 3.16
N SER A 373 1.60 -13.04 2.30
CA SER A 373 0.74 -13.15 1.13
C SER A 373 -0.11 -14.40 1.25
N THR A 374 -1.40 -14.26 1.00
CA THR A 374 -2.36 -15.37 0.94
C THR A 374 -3.14 -15.28 -0.36
N SER A 375 -3.27 -16.39 -1.08
CA SER A 375 -4.05 -16.52 -2.31
C SER A 375 -4.81 -17.84 -2.35
#